data_246511e1572415a1bd0d7af8a6e2da87
#
_entry.id   246511e1572415a1bd0d7af8a6e2da87
#
_cell.length_a   1.000
_cell.length_b   1.000
_cell.length_c   1.000
_cell.angle_alpha   90.00
_cell.angle_beta   90.00
_cell.angle_gamma   90.00
#
_symmetry.space_group_name_H-M   'P 1'
#
loop_
_entity.id
_entity.type
_entity.pdbx_description
1 polymer ?
#
loop_
_entity_poly.entity_id
_entity_poly.type
_entity_poly.pdbx_seq_one_letter_code
_entity_poly.pdbx_strand_id
1 'polypeptide(L)'
;LLKEIRTNGTPQFARQARLAFIARAFLRTLVDAGYYTSENVDTFMQGISTVSSEFNDDFERFSEGLISREEFNFKYGHLRSGTYDIRSDRYDAMNFRPAPSRIKKDKVKIQKDLDISILTQALEDTQLDVPAERMAKILDQRN
;
A
#
# COMPACT_ATOMS: atom_id res chain seq x y z
N LEU A 1 9.73 5.95 -25.75
CA LEU A 1 9.69 5.54 -24.34
C LEU A 1 9.69 6.75 -23.40
N LEU A 2 10.77 7.58 -23.31
CA LEU A 2 10.83 8.74 -22.38
C LEU A 2 9.69 9.76 -22.62
N LYS A 3 9.35 10.02 -23.89
CA LYS A 3 8.24 10.90 -24.24
C LYS A 3 6.90 10.32 -23.75
N GLU A 4 6.67 9.03 -23.90
CA GLU A 4 5.46 8.33 -23.42
C GLU A 4 5.37 8.33 -21.90
N ILE A 5 6.46 8.05 -21.19
CA ILE A 5 6.51 8.13 -19.73
C ILE A 5 6.13 9.54 -19.27
N ARG A 6 6.68 10.58 -19.89
CA ARG A 6 6.38 11.97 -19.53
C ARG A 6 4.93 12.36 -19.86
N THR A 7 4.40 11.89 -20.99
CA THR A 7 3.06 12.31 -21.45
C THR A 7 1.93 11.50 -20.81
N ASN A 8 2.16 10.23 -20.52
CA ASN A 8 1.13 9.32 -20.03
C ASN A 8 1.39 8.87 -18.59
N GLY A 9 2.61 8.45 -18.27
CA GLY A 9 2.93 7.89 -16.96
C GLY A 9 2.91 8.94 -15.84
N THR A 10 3.60 10.06 -16.04
CA THR A 10 3.68 11.13 -15.01
C THR A 10 2.31 11.73 -14.66
N PRO A 11 1.42 12.05 -15.62
CA PRO A 11 0.09 12.54 -15.28
C PRO A 11 -0.77 11.50 -14.54
N GLN A 12 -0.66 10.22 -14.91
CA GLN A 12 -1.40 9.15 -14.21
C GLN A 12 -0.89 8.97 -12.79
N PHE A 13 0.42 8.92 -12.60
CA PHE A 13 1.00 8.88 -11.26
C PHE A 13 0.56 10.08 -10.41
N ALA A 14 0.59 11.29 -10.96
CA ALA A 14 0.16 12.49 -10.25
C ALA A 14 -1.33 12.46 -9.87
N ARG A 15 -2.20 11.86 -10.69
CA ARG A 15 -3.62 11.65 -10.37
C ARG A 15 -3.78 10.68 -9.21
N GLN A 16 -3.11 9.53 -9.26
CA GLN A 16 -3.15 8.53 -8.19
C GLN A 16 -2.63 9.10 -6.86
N ALA A 17 -1.52 9.82 -6.90
CA ALA A 17 -0.97 10.46 -5.71
C ALA A 17 -1.97 11.46 -5.10
N ARG A 18 -2.65 12.27 -5.92
CA ARG A 18 -3.68 13.21 -5.43
C ARG A 18 -4.85 12.48 -4.78
N LEU A 19 -5.33 11.40 -5.38
CA LEU A 19 -6.41 10.58 -4.79
C LEU A 19 -5.99 10.01 -3.43
N ALA A 20 -4.77 9.52 -3.31
CA ALA A 20 -4.25 9.01 -2.04
C ALA A 20 -4.16 10.12 -0.96
N PHE A 21 -3.73 11.33 -1.33
CA PHE A 21 -3.72 12.47 -0.42
C PHE A 21 -5.14 12.88 0.02
N ILE A 22 -6.09 12.90 -0.91
CA ILE A 22 -7.49 13.21 -0.60
C ILE A 22 -8.08 12.16 0.34
N ALA A 23 -7.88 10.87 0.05
CA ALA A 23 -8.33 9.78 0.89
C ALA A 23 -7.75 9.87 2.31
N ARG A 24 -6.45 10.15 2.43
CA ARG A 24 -5.81 10.33 3.74
C ARG A 24 -6.35 11.55 4.51
N ALA A 25 -6.55 12.67 3.82
CA ALA A 25 -7.12 13.87 4.44
C ALA A 25 -8.55 13.60 4.91
N PHE A 26 -9.36 12.90 4.13
CA PHE A 26 -10.71 12.51 4.50
C PHE A 26 -10.72 11.60 5.74
N LEU A 27 -9.89 10.55 5.77
CA LEU A 27 -9.77 9.68 6.95
C LEU A 27 -9.40 10.47 8.20
N ARG A 28 -8.47 11.43 8.07
CA ARG A 28 -8.09 12.29 9.19
C ARG A 28 -9.26 13.15 9.67
N THR A 29 -10.06 13.71 8.74
CA THR A 29 -11.26 14.48 9.09
C THR A 29 -12.26 13.64 9.87
N LEU A 30 -12.44 12.35 9.51
CA LEU A 30 -13.33 11.44 10.25
C LEU A 30 -12.82 11.16 11.67
N VAL A 31 -11.51 11.13 11.88
CA VAL A 31 -10.92 11.03 13.23
C VAL A 31 -11.14 12.32 14.01
N ASP A 32 -10.86 13.47 13.42
CA ASP A 32 -11.01 14.78 14.06
C ASP A 32 -12.51 15.04 14.43
N ALA A 33 -13.43 14.53 13.65
CA ALA A 33 -14.88 14.58 13.90
C ALA A 33 -15.38 13.51 14.89
N GLY A 34 -14.54 12.57 15.32
CA GLY A 34 -14.87 11.56 16.32
C GLY A 34 -15.61 10.32 15.81
N TYR A 35 -15.75 10.13 14.48
CA TYR A 35 -16.36 8.93 13.90
C TYR A 35 -15.46 7.69 14.01
N TYR A 36 -14.15 7.87 13.86
CA TYR A 36 -13.14 6.81 14.02
C TYR A 36 -12.06 7.24 15.01
N THR A 37 -11.40 6.27 15.60
CA THR A 37 -10.17 6.53 16.37
C THR A 37 -8.95 6.52 15.44
N SER A 38 -7.85 7.16 15.85
CA SER A 38 -6.59 7.07 15.12
C SER A 38 -6.14 5.62 14.96
N GLU A 39 -6.36 4.78 15.97
CA GLU A 39 -6.02 3.34 15.95
C GLU A 39 -6.82 2.58 14.88
N ASN A 40 -8.12 2.88 14.71
CA ASN A 40 -8.92 2.27 13.64
C ASN A 40 -8.35 2.60 12.26
N VAL A 41 -8.02 3.87 12.02
CA VAL A 41 -7.46 4.32 10.75
C VAL A 41 -6.05 3.74 10.52
N ASP A 42 -5.20 3.70 11.52
CA ASP A 42 -3.87 3.11 11.40
C ASP A 42 -3.93 1.61 11.11
N THR A 43 -4.85 0.90 11.78
CA THR A 43 -5.10 -0.53 11.53
C THR A 43 -5.59 -0.77 10.09
N PHE A 44 -6.53 0.04 9.63
CA PHE A 44 -7.00 0.00 8.24
C PHE A 44 -5.86 0.26 7.25
N MET A 45 -5.06 1.32 7.46
CA MET A 45 -3.93 1.66 6.60
C MET A 45 -2.86 0.57 6.55
N GLN A 46 -2.59 -0.12 7.67
CA GLN A 46 -1.69 -1.26 7.73
C GLN A 46 -2.26 -2.50 7.00
N GLY A 47 -3.59 -2.60 6.92
CA GLY A 47 -4.28 -3.66 6.18
C GLY A 47 -4.22 -3.53 4.66
N ILE A 48 -3.89 -2.32 4.14
CA ILE A 48 -3.79 -2.09 2.69
C ILE A 48 -2.56 -2.80 2.14
N SER A 49 -2.80 -3.75 1.25
CA SER A 49 -1.71 -4.41 0.52
C SER A 49 -1.13 -3.46 -0.52
N THR A 50 0.17 -3.26 -0.48
CA THR A 50 0.91 -2.46 -1.46
C THR A 50 2.00 -3.30 -2.09
N VAL A 51 2.50 -2.90 -3.26
CA VAL A 51 3.66 -3.57 -3.89
C VAL A 51 4.86 -3.64 -2.93
N SER A 52 5.04 -2.62 -2.07
CA SER A 52 6.10 -2.62 -1.07
C SER A 52 5.86 -3.61 0.05
N SER A 53 4.61 -3.77 0.52
CA SER A 53 4.29 -4.78 1.55
C SER A 53 4.43 -6.20 1.00
N GLU A 54 3.96 -6.44 -0.23
CA GLU A 54 4.15 -7.73 -0.90
C GLU A 54 5.64 -8.07 -1.12
N PHE A 55 6.42 -7.07 -1.55
CA PHE A 55 7.86 -7.24 -1.69
C PHE A 55 8.52 -7.64 -0.35
N ASN A 56 8.16 -6.95 0.74
CA ASN A 56 8.73 -7.24 2.05
C ASN A 56 8.32 -8.64 2.55
N ASP A 57 7.06 -9.04 2.37
CA ASP A 57 6.57 -10.37 2.73
C ASP A 57 7.28 -11.47 1.92
N ASP A 58 7.41 -11.28 0.62
CA ASP A 58 8.10 -12.25 -0.25
C ASP A 58 9.62 -12.25 -0.01
N PHE A 59 10.21 -11.10 0.35
CA PHE A 59 11.61 -11.02 0.75
C PHE A 59 11.88 -11.78 2.06
N GLU A 60 10.97 -11.68 3.04
CA GLU A 60 11.03 -12.46 4.27
C GLU A 60 10.92 -13.96 3.98
N ARG A 61 9.93 -14.37 3.19
CA ARG A 61 9.77 -15.76 2.74
C ARG A 61 10.99 -16.29 1.99
N PHE A 62 11.62 -15.47 1.15
CA PHE A 62 12.87 -15.81 0.49
C PHE A 62 14.02 -15.97 1.49
N SER A 63 14.12 -15.10 2.50
CA SER A 63 15.14 -15.19 3.54
C SER A 63 14.99 -16.43 4.43
N GLU A 64 13.78 -16.91 4.62
CA GLU A 64 13.43 -18.13 5.33
C GLU A 64 13.57 -19.39 4.46
N GLY A 65 13.84 -19.25 3.17
CA GLY A 65 13.97 -20.35 2.21
C GLY A 65 12.62 -20.95 1.78
N LEU A 66 11.51 -20.25 2.01
CA LEU A 66 10.16 -20.69 1.64
C LEU A 66 9.84 -20.47 0.14
N ILE A 67 10.55 -19.55 -0.50
CA ILE A 67 10.51 -19.33 -1.95
C ILE A 67 11.93 -19.39 -2.52
N SER A 68 12.06 -19.84 -3.74
CA SER A 68 13.36 -19.96 -4.40
C SER A 68 13.88 -18.60 -4.88
N ARG A 69 15.20 -18.54 -5.20
CA ARG A 69 15.79 -17.36 -5.82
C ARG A 69 15.18 -17.09 -7.19
N GLU A 70 14.90 -18.14 -7.95
CA GLU A 70 14.32 -18.06 -9.27
C GLU A 70 12.92 -17.42 -9.20
N GLU A 71 12.10 -17.86 -8.25
CA GLU A 71 10.76 -17.36 -8.02
C GLU A 71 10.80 -15.88 -7.56
N PHE A 72 11.67 -15.55 -6.61
CA PHE A 72 11.87 -14.17 -6.17
C PHE A 72 12.35 -13.27 -7.32
N ASN A 73 13.35 -13.70 -8.07
CA ASN A 73 13.88 -12.94 -9.19
C ASN A 73 12.89 -12.79 -10.35
N PHE A 74 12.04 -13.78 -10.60
CA PHE A 74 10.99 -13.68 -11.61
C PHE A 74 10.05 -12.51 -11.30
N LYS A 75 9.69 -12.33 -10.02
CA LYS A 75 8.75 -11.28 -9.59
C LYS A 75 9.45 -9.93 -9.39
N TYR A 76 10.61 -9.92 -8.78
CA TYR A 76 11.27 -8.70 -8.30
C TYR A 76 12.66 -8.44 -8.86
N GLY A 77 13.22 -9.37 -9.64
CA GLY A 77 14.58 -9.28 -10.14
C GLY A 77 14.87 -8.02 -10.93
N HIS A 78 13.88 -7.48 -11.63
CA HIS A 78 13.96 -6.25 -12.40
C HIS A 78 14.06 -4.97 -11.53
N LEU A 79 13.71 -5.04 -10.25
CA LEU A 79 13.78 -3.91 -9.33
C LEU A 79 15.22 -3.65 -8.86
N ARG A 80 15.45 -2.47 -8.30
CA ARG A 80 16.74 -2.03 -7.76
C ARG A 80 16.61 -1.70 -6.29
N SER A 81 17.64 -1.96 -5.52
CA SER A 81 17.69 -1.61 -4.09
C SER A 81 17.68 -0.09 -3.85
N GLY A 82 18.19 0.69 -4.80
CA GLY A 82 18.13 2.15 -4.80
C GLY A 82 17.04 2.64 -5.72
N THR A 83 15.89 3.05 -5.19
CA THR A 83 14.68 3.39 -5.96
C THR A 83 14.92 4.49 -7.00
N TYR A 84 15.83 5.43 -6.74
CA TYR A 84 16.11 6.58 -7.61
C TYR A 84 17.53 6.59 -8.18
N ASP A 85 18.33 5.55 -7.92
CA ASP A 85 19.68 5.45 -8.47
C ASP A 85 19.77 4.35 -9.53
N ILE A 86 19.80 4.76 -10.80
CA ILE A 86 19.92 3.84 -11.94
C ILE A 86 21.23 3.05 -11.94
N ARG A 87 22.24 3.49 -11.18
CA ARG A 87 23.54 2.81 -11.06
C ARG A 87 23.50 1.66 -10.05
N SER A 88 22.47 1.63 -9.18
CA SER A 88 22.28 0.52 -8.24
C SER A 88 21.99 -0.76 -9.03
N ASP A 89 22.57 -1.86 -8.60
CA ASP A 89 22.35 -3.15 -9.23
C ASP A 89 20.89 -3.60 -9.06
N ARG A 90 20.41 -4.33 -10.05
CA ARG A 90 19.12 -5.00 -9.99
C ARG A 90 19.21 -6.20 -9.05
N TYR A 91 18.08 -6.62 -8.46
CA TYR A 91 18.07 -7.77 -7.56
C TYR A 91 18.50 -9.07 -8.25
N ASP A 92 18.19 -9.26 -9.54
CA ASP A 92 18.63 -10.43 -10.31
C ASP A 92 20.14 -10.44 -10.61
N ALA A 93 20.78 -9.26 -10.66
CA ALA A 93 22.23 -9.12 -10.84
C ALA A 93 23.00 -9.17 -9.51
N MET A 94 22.31 -8.95 -8.39
CA MET A 94 22.92 -8.97 -7.07
C MET A 94 23.11 -10.42 -6.58
N ASN A 95 24.33 -10.77 -6.21
CA ASN A 95 24.62 -12.05 -5.56
C ASN A 95 24.41 -11.94 -4.04
N PHE A 96 23.21 -11.52 -3.60
CA PHE A 96 22.92 -11.40 -2.18
C PHE A 96 22.21 -12.65 -1.66
N ARG A 97 22.50 -12.99 -0.41
CA ARG A 97 21.77 -13.97 0.35
C ARG A 97 21.13 -13.22 1.51
N PRO A 98 19.80 -13.10 1.53
CA PRO A 98 19.17 -12.39 2.62
C PRO A 98 19.49 -13.11 3.95
N ALA A 99 19.86 -12.33 4.95
CA ALA A 99 19.99 -12.86 6.29
C ALA A 99 18.56 -13.07 6.85
N PRO A 100 18.29 -14.19 7.53
CA PRO A 100 16.97 -14.41 8.15
C PRO A 100 16.64 -13.27 9.09
N SER A 101 15.47 -12.70 8.93
CA SER A 101 14.97 -11.64 9.80
C SER A 101 14.86 -12.17 11.24
N ARG A 102 15.57 -11.52 12.17
CA ARG A 102 15.48 -11.87 13.59
C ARG A 102 14.22 -11.33 14.27
N ILE A 103 13.47 -10.51 13.57
CA ILE A 103 12.26 -9.87 14.09
C ILE A 103 11.05 -10.62 13.52
N LYS A 104 10.55 -11.61 14.27
CA LYS A 104 9.21 -12.14 14.00
C LYS A 104 8.23 -11.01 14.30
N LYS A 105 7.72 -10.37 13.25
CA LYS A 105 6.51 -9.55 13.39
C LYS A 105 5.37 -10.52 13.65
N ASP A 106 4.86 -10.54 14.85
CA ASP A 106 3.59 -11.22 15.13
C ASP A 106 2.57 -10.65 14.13
N LYS A 107 2.06 -11.51 13.25
CA LYS A 107 0.98 -11.14 12.32
C LYS A 107 -0.27 -10.94 13.19
N VAL A 108 -0.40 -9.75 13.75
CA VAL A 108 -1.65 -9.30 14.36
C VAL A 108 -2.72 -9.46 13.28
N LYS A 109 -3.83 -10.13 13.58
CA LYS A 109 -5.00 -10.16 12.71
C LYS A 109 -5.51 -8.73 12.62
N ILE A 110 -5.06 -8.03 11.58
CA ILE A 110 -5.44 -6.65 11.32
C ILE A 110 -6.87 -6.69 10.80
N GLN A 111 -7.77 -6.01 11.49
CA GLN A 111 -9.11 -5.75 10.99
C GLN A 111 -8.95 -4.87 9.75
N LYS A 112 -9.20 -5.46 8.57
CA LYS A 112 -8.83 -4.84 7.28
C LYS A 112 -9.85 -3.83 6.77
N ASP A 113 -11.03 -3.78 7.37
CA ASP A 113 -12.15 -3.02 6.82
C ASP A 113 -12.59 -1.94 7.81
N LEU A 114 -12.86 -0.76 7.28
CA LEU A 114 -13.56 0.28 8.03
C LEU A 114 -15.03 -0.11 8.19
N ASP A 115 -15.62 0.22 9.33
CA ASP A 115 -17.03 -0.01 9.55
C ASP A 115 -17.86 0.90 8.64
N ILE A 116 -18.56 0.28 7.67
CA ILE A 116 -19.36 0.99 6.67
C ILE A 116 -20.54 1.73 7.31
N SER A 117 -21.06 1.24 8.43
CA SER A 117 -22.18 1.89 9.12
C SER A 117 -21.77 3.26 9.67
N ILE A 118 -20.58 3.33 10.26
CA ILE A 118 -20.01 4.59 10.77
C ILE A 118 -19.70 5.55 9.60
N LEU A 119 -19.17 5.01 8.50
CA LEU A 119 -18.90 5.80 7.29
C LEU A 119 -20.20 6.35 6.69
N THR A 120 -21.29 5.55 6.66
CA THR A 120 -22.61 5.99 6.20
C THR A 120 -23.12 7.15 7.05
N GLN A 121 -23.09 7.01 8.37
CA GLN A 121 -23.50 8.06 9.29
C GLN A 121 -22.69 9.35 9.08
N ALA A 122 -21.37 9.25 8.95
CA ALA A 122 -20.51 10.40 8.71
C ALA A 122 -20.84 11.13 7.40
N LEU A 123 -21.18 10.39 6.34
CA LEU A 123 -21.58 10.97 5.06
C LEU A 123 -22.94 11.65 5.12
N GLU A 124 -23.91 11.06 5.84
CA GLU A 124 -25.23 11.65 6.07
C GLU A 124 -25.12 12.94 6.88
N ASP A 125 -24.37 12.94 7.97
CA ASP A 125 -24.17 14.10 8.84
C ASP A 125 -23.49 15.27 8.10
N THR A 126 -22.63 14.97 7.13
CA THR A 126 -21.95 15.99 6.29
C THR A 126 -22.74 16.39 5.06
N GLN A 127 -23.92 15.82 4.84
CA GLN A 127 -24.77 16.03 3.66
C GLN A 127 -24.03 15.75 2.33
N LEU A 128 -23.05 14.86 2.34
CA LEU A 128 -22.36 14.42 1.14
C LEU A 128 -23.20 13.33 0.45
N ASP A 129 -23.72 13.66 -0.72
CA ASP A 129 -24.49 12.72 -1.56
C ASP A 129 -23.53 11.73 -2.28
N VAL A 130 -22.85 10.91 -1.48
CA VAL A 130 -21.97 9.84 -1.98
C VAL A 130 -22.31 8.54 -1.26
N PRO A 131 -22.67 7.46 -1.99
CA PRO A 131 -22.90 6.17 -1.38
C PRO A 131 -21.70 5.70 -0.57
N ALA A 132 -21.91 5.34 0.70
CA ALA A 132 -20.84 4.90 1.61
C ALA A 132 -20.03 3.72 1.04
N GLU A 133 -20.69 2.78 0.35
CA GLU A 133 -20.02 1.66 -0.32
C GLU A 133 -19.05 2.12 -1.42
N ARG A 134 -19.41 3.18 -2.16
CA ARG A 134 -18.55 3.77 -3.18
C ARG A 134 -17.34 4.47 -2.54
N MET A 135 -17.55 5.17 -1.44
CA MET A 135 -16.46 5.79 -0.69
C MET A 135 -15.55 4.74 -0.07
N ALA A 136 -16.08 3.67 0.52
CA ALA A 136 -15.29 2.57 1.05
C ALA A 136 -14.41 1.92 -0.01
N LYS A 137 -14.92 1.74 -1.25
CA LYS A 137 -14.11 1.25 -2.38
C LYS A 137 -13.00 2.21 -2.80
N ILE A 138 -13.22 3.52 -2.71
CA ILE A 138 -12.19 4.52 -3.00
C ILE A 138 -11.09 4.48 -1.93
N LEU A 139 -11.47 4.29 -0.68
CA LEU A 139 -10.53 4.19 0.45
C LEU A 139 -9.79 2.85 0.42
N ASP A 140 -10.47 1.78 0.04
CA ASP A 140 -9.90 0.44 -0.10
C ASP A 140 -9.40 0.21 -1.53
N GLN A 141 -8.23 0.71 -1.85
CA GLN A 141 -7.60 0.57 -3.18
C GLN A 141 -7.14 -0.87 -3.52
N ARG A 142 -7.80 -1.89 -2.98
CA ARG A 142 -7.44 -3.31 -3.19
C ARG A 142 -7.95 -3.92 -4.51
N ASN A 143 -8.47 -3.09 -5.43
CA ASN A 143 -8.86 -3.52 -6.79
C ASN A 143 -8.07 -2.82 -7.86
#